data_1dbf557adfc40b4d7558cc998a84a812
#
_entry.id   1dbf557adfc40b4d7558cc998a84a812
#
_cell.length_a   1.000
_cell.length_b   1.000
_cell.length_c   1.000
_cell.angle_alpha   90.00
_cell.angle_beta   90.00
_cell.angle_gamma   90.00
#
_symmetry.space_group_name_H-M   'P 1'
#
loop_
_entity.id
_entity.type
_entity.pdbx_description
1 polymer ?
#
loop_
_entity_poly.entity_id
_entity_poly.type
_entity_poly.pdbx_seq_one_letter_code
_entity_poly.pdbx_strand_id
1 'polypeptide(L)'
;MKKTIFIYILVAIALTSCNSFNKVFKTNDYDYRYEAAKGYYLEGKYTSATDLLESMVTMLKGGDKAEESLVLLARCYYESKDYETAAQYFKLHYSNYPRGEYAEYTRFFSGKSLFMCTPEPELDQTNTYAAINELQLFMEYYPHSSHNAEAQDMIMKMHDVLVKKMYLSAKLYFDLGDLAYIGNNYQACIVTAQNALKDYPYTTLREDLSILILRARYQMAHKSVESKKIERYRNTVDEYYAFKTEFPDSKYIKEADKYYKEAIKFVKTTE
;
A
#
# COMPACT_ATOMS: atom_id res chain seq x y z
N MET A 1 44.81 -21.40 -15.82
CA MET A 1 44.28 -21.97 -17.06
C MET A 1 42.81 -22.42 -16.99
N LYS A 2 42.38 -23.28 -16.02
CA LYS A 2 40.94 -23.69 -15.95
C LYS A 2 39.96 -22.54 -15.73
N LYS A 3 40.27 -21.54 -14.92
CA LYS A 3 39.40 -20.36 -14.66
C LYS A 3 39.27 -19.44 -15.88
N THR A 4 40.35 -19.26 -16.65
CA THR A 4 40.34 -18.45 -17.86
C THR A 4 39.54 -19.12 -18.99
N ILE A 5 39.63 -20.44 -19.16
CA ILE A 5 38.83 -21.19 -20.10
C ILE A 5 37.33 -21.10 -19.76
N PHE A 6 36.98 -21.18 -18.47
CA PHE A 6 35.58 -21.06 -18.01
C PHE A 6 34.98 -19.67 -18.33
N ILE A 7 35.80 -18.61 -18.17
CA ILE A 7 35.39 -17.23 -18.52
C ILE A 7 35.18 -17.09 -20.02
N TYR A 8 36.06 -17.67 -20.89
CA TYR A 8 35.88 -17.62 -22.34
C TYR A 8 34.65 -18.41 -22.81
N ILE A 9 34.34 -19.54 -22.21
CA ILE A 9 33.12 -20.31 -22.48
C ILE A 9 31.88 -19.52 -22.11
N LEU A 10 31.87 -18.85 -20.96
CA LEU A 10 30.76 -18.00 -20.50
C LEU A 10 30.53 -16.79 -21.40
N VAL A 11 31.60 -16.15 -21.87
CA VAL A 11 31.54 -15.05 -22.84
C VAL A 11 31.06 -15.51 -24.21
N ALA A 12 31.50 -16.70 -24.67
CA ALA A 12 31.06 -17.27 -25.94
C ALA A 12 29.55 -17.62 -25.93
N ILE A 13 29.03 -18.14 -24.84
CA ILE A 13 27.59 -18.44 -24.66
C ILE A 13 26.77 -17.13 -24.64
N ALA A 14 27.27 -16.07 -24.02
CA ALA A 14 26.61 -14.77 -24.01
C ALA A 14 26.52 -14.13 -25.42
N LEU A 15 27.55 -14.29 -26.24
CA LEU A 15 27.60 -13.74 -27.61
C LEU A 15 26.65 -14.48 -28.59
N THR A 16 26.42 -15.76 -28.39
CA THR A 16 25.48 -16.53 -29.23
C THR A 16 24.01 -16.20 -28.94
N SER A 17 23.68 -15.88 -27.70
CA SER A 17 22.31 -15.49 -27.31
C SER A 17 21.87 -14.16 -27.95
N CYS A 18 22.76 -13.17 -28.02
CA CYS A 18 22.46 -11.85 -28.60
C CYS A 18 22.15 -11.93 -30.13
N ASN A 19 22.75 -12.87 -30.84
CA ASN A 19 22.57 -13.01 -32.32
C ASN A 19 21.21 -13.64 -32.66
N SER A 20 20.72 -14.58 -31.87
CA SER A 20 19.40 -15.22 -32.06
C SER A 20 18.26 -14.22 -31.82
N PHE A 21 18.32 -13.40 -30.78
CA PHE A 21 17.31 -12.38 -30.49
C PHE A 21 17.18 -11.35 -31.61
N ASN A 22 18.30 -10.80 -32.09
CA ASN A 22 18.31 -9.82 -33.20
C ASN A 22 17.69 -10.36 -34.47
N LYS A 23 17.85 -11.66 -34.75
CA LYS A 23 17.24 -12.31 -35.90
C LYS A 23 15.71 -12.37 -35.75
N VAL A 24 15.21 -12.74 -34.60
CA VAL A 24 13.79 -12.75 -34.28
C VAL A 24 13.20 -11.34 -34.35
N PHE A 25 13.87 -10.36 -33.70
CA PHE A 25 13.41 -8.96 -33.63
C PHE A 25 13.26 -8.31 -35.03
N LYS A 26 14.10 -8.65 -35.95
CA LYS A 26 14.11 -8.08 -37.31
C LYS A 26 13.16 -8.78 -38.30
N THR A 27 12.56 -9.90 -37.94
CA THR A 27 11.61 -10.58 -38.85
C THR A 27 10.29 -9.80 -38.94
N ASN A 28 9.64 -9.85 -40.09
CA ASN A 28 8.28 -9.30 -40.29
C ASN A 28 7.20 -10.37 -40.04
N ASP A 29 7.58 -11.56 -39.61
CA ASP A 29 6.67 -12.62 -39.22
C ASP A 29 6.25 -12.39 -37.75
N TYR A 30 5.07 -11.81 -37.55
CA TYR A 30 4.54 -11.48 -36.23
C TYR A 30 4.15 -12.72 -35.45
N ASP A 31 3.71 -13.79 -36.09
CA ASP A 31 3.40 -15.04 -35.41
C ASP A 31 4.66 -15.70 -34.85
N TYR A 32 5.72 -15.71 -35.61
CA TYR A 32 7.01 -16.19 -35.14
C TYR A 32 7.58 -15.35 -33.98
N ARG A 33 7.45 -14.03 -34.08
CA ARG A 33 7.89 -13.11 -32.97
C ARG A 33 7.09 -13.33 -31.72
N TYR A 34 5.78 -13.55 -31.86
CA TYR A 34 4.90 -13.80 -30.71
C TYR A 34 5.25 -15.11 -30.01
N GLU A 35 5.42 -16.20 -30.74
CA GLU A 35 5.84 -17.48 -30.16
C GLU A 35 7.24 -17.41 -29.55
N ALA A 36 8.16 -16.65 -30.14
CA ALA A 36 9.47 -16.39 -29.52
C ALA A 36 9.35 -15.57 -28.23
N ALA A 37 8.47 -14.57 -28.16
CA ALA A 37 8.22 -13.79 -26.93
C ALA A 37 7.66 -14.69 -25.82
N LYS A 38 6.73 -15.60 -26.12
CA LYS A 38 6.26 -16.63 -25.20
C LYS A 38 7.40 -17.52 -24.68
N GLY A 39 8.29 -17.94 -25.60
CA GLY A 39 9.48 -18.72 -25.23
C GLY A 39 10.40 -17.97 -24.27
N TYR A 40 10.71 -16.70 -24.55
CA TYR A 40 11.51 -15.86 -23.66
C TYR A 40 10.84 -15.62 -22.30
N TYR A 41 9.53 -15.43 -22.28
CA TYR A 41 8.78 -15.32 -21.02
C TYR A 41 8.93 -16.58 -20.15
N LEU A 42 8.76 -17.78 -20.76
CA LEU A 42 8.90 -19.07 -20.07
C LEU A 42 10.32 -19.34 -19.57
N GLU A 43 11.32 -18.78 -20.26
CA GLU A 43 12.73 -18.84 -19.82
C GLU A 43 13.09 -17.80 -18.77
N GLY A 44 12.15 -16.94 -18.32
CA GLY A 44 12.39 -15.85 -17.39
C GLY A 44 13.16 -14.67 -17.98
N LYS A 45 13.29 -14.60 -19.29
CA LYS A 45 13.94 -13.49 -20.03
C LYS A 45 12.93 -12.39 -20.34
N TYR A 46 12.35 -11.81 -19.28
CA TYR A 46 11.22 -10.90 -19.39
C TYR A 46 11.51 -9.66 -20.23
N THR A 47 12.70 -9.07 -20.13
CA THR A 47 13.12 -7.92 -20.95
C THR A 47 13.07 -8.25 -22.44
N SER A 48 13.62 -9.40 -22.85
CA SER A 48 13.57 -9.81 -24.26
C SER A 48 12.15 -10.08 -24.75
N ALA A 49 11.31 -10.65 -23.90
CA ALA A 49 9.89 -10.83 -24.21
C ALA A 49 9.17 -9.49 -24.36
N THR A 50 9.42 -8.54 -23.45
CA THR A 50 8.87 -7.16 -23.48
C THR A 50 9.25 -6.45 -24.77
N ASP A 51 10.54 -6.43 -25.15
CA ASP A 51 11.01 -5.76 -26.37
C ASP A 51 10.31 -6.28 -27.63
N LEU A 52 10.10 -7.60 -27.73
CA LEU A 52 9.37 -8.19 -28.83
C LEU A 52 7.90 -7.80 -28.84
N LEU A 53 7.22 -7.91 -27.67
CA LEU A 53 5.79 -7.64 -27.54
C LEU A 53 5.47 -6.17 -27.78
N GLU A 54 6.23 -5.24 -27.22
CA GLU A 54 6.02 -3.79 -27.46
C GLU A 54 6.10 -3.42 -28.93
N SER A 55 7.07 -4.02 -29.63
CA SER A 55 7.27 -3.75 -31.04
C SER A 55 6.12 -4.23 -31.94
N MET A 56 5.22 -5.10 -31.44
CA MET A 56 4.16 -5.70 -32.25
C MET A 56 2.75 -5.57 -31.69
N VAL A 57 2.57 -5.19 -30.39
CA VAL A 57 1.26 -5.12 -29.75
C VAL A 57 0.28 -4.20 -30.47
N THR A 58 0.78 -3.10 -31.05
CA THR A 58 -0.02 -2.17 -31.85
C THR A 58 -0.43 -2.74 -33.20
N MET A 59 0.41 -3.59 -33.79
CA MET A 59 0.18 -4.22 -35.11
C MET A 59 -0.76 -5.42 -35.00
N LEU A 60 -0.74 -6.12 -33.87
CA LEU A 60 -1.65 -7.23 -33.58
C LEU A 60 -3.07 -6.77 -33.24
N LYS A 61 -3.30 -5.46 -33.02
CA LYS A 61 -4.59 -4.89 -32.62
C LYS A 61 -5.70 -5.33 -33.63
N GLY A 62 -6.70 -6.04 -33.08
CA GLY A 62 -7.81 -6.58 -33.88
C GLY A 62 -7.58 -7.97 -34.47
N GLY A 63 -6.40 -8.57 -34.29
CA GLY A 63 -6.12 -9.96 -34.63
C GLY A 63 -6.39 -10.92 -33.46
N ASP A 64 -6.41 -12.21 -33.78
CA ASP A 64 -6.70 -13.29 -32.80
C ASP A 64 -5.76 -13.33 -31.59
N LYS A 65 -4.52 -12.84 -31.76
CA LYS A 65 -3.50 -12.81 -30.71
C LYS A 65 -3.42 -11.46 -29.96
N ALA A 66 -4.27 -10.51 -30.30
CA ALA A 66 -4.19 -9.15 -29.74
C ALA A 66 -4.42 -9.13 -28.23
N GLU A 67 -5.43 -9.83 -27.76
CA GLU A 67 -5.76 -9.92 -26.33
C GLU A 67 -4.64 -10.62 -25.55
N GLU A 68 -4.24 -11.81 -25.98
CA GLU A 68 -3.22 -12.62 -25.30
C GLU A 68 -1.85 -11.92 -25.28
N SER A 69 -1.44 -11.23 -26.36
CA SER A 69 -0.18 -10.50 -26.43
C SER A 69 -0.13 -9.32 -25.45
N LEU A 70 -1.25 -8.63 -25.27
CA LEU A 70 -1.36 -7.52 -24.30
C LEU A 70 -1.28 -8.02 -22.86
N VAL A 71 -1.92 -9.15 -22.55
CA VAL A 71 -1.81 -9.82 -21.24
C VAL A 71 -0.37 -10.27 -20.98
N LEU A 72 0.26 -10.90 -21.97
CA LEU A 72 1.63 -11.38 -21.84
C LEU A 72 2.61 -10.22 -21.61
N LEU A 73 2.44 -9.11 -22.30
CA LEU A 73 3.23 -7.89 -22.10
C LEU A 73 3.09 -7.36 -20.69
N ALA A 74 1.86 -7.23 -20.19
CA ALA A 74 1.59 -6.81 -18.80
C ALA A 74 2.26 -7.74 -17.78
N ARG A 75 2.22 -9.06 -18.02
CA ARG A 75 2.90 -10.05 -17.18
C ARG A 75 4.42 -9.93 -17.24
N CYS A 76 5.01 -9.64 -18.39
CA CYS A 76 6.46 -9.41 -18.50
C CYS A 76 6.90 -8.26 -17.62
N TYR A 77 6.17 -7.14 -17.61
CA TYR A 77 6.44 -6.01 -16.72
C TYR A 77 6.28 -6.38 -15.25
N TYR A 78 5.22 -7.12 -14.91
CA TYR A 78 4.99 -7.56 -13.55
C TYR A 78 6.13 -8.43 -13.00
N GLU A 79 6.56 -9.43 -13.78
CA GLU A 79 7.65 -10.34 -13.43
C GLU A 79 9.02 -9.61 -13.39
N SER A 80 9.20 -8.57 -14.21
CA SER A 80 10.35 -7.68 -14.17
C SER A 80 10.32 -6.70 -12.96
N LYS A 81 9.25 -6.72 -12.16
CA LYS A 81 8.99 -5.82 -11.04
C LYS A 81 8.79 -4.35 -11.44
N ASP A 82 8.54 -4.07 -12.70
CA ASP A 82 8.03 -2.77 -13.14
C ASP A 82 6.50 -2.76 -12.96
N TYR A 83 6.09 -2.64 -11.70
CA TYR A 83 4.70 -2.76 -11.31
C TYR A 83 3.84 -1.59 -11.79
N GLU A 84 4.43 -0.40 -11.92
CA GLU A 84 3.71 0.77 -12.42
C GLU A 84 3.30 0.59 -13.87
N THR A 85 4.23 0.18 -14.73
CA THR A 85 3.97 -0.11 -16.13
C THR A 85 3.05 -1.33 -16.28
N ALA A 86 3.25 -2.38 -15.46
CA ALA A 86 2.38 -3.55 -15.43
C ALA A 86 0.92 -3.18 -15.16
N ALA A 87 0.67 -2.32 -14.14
CA ALA A 87 -0.67 -1.84 -13.80
C ALA A 87 -1.34 -1.14 -14.99
N GLN A 88 -0.58 -0.31 -15.71
CA GLN A 88 -1.10 0.40 -16.90
C GLN A 88 -1.48 -0.57 -18.03
N TYR A 89 -0.66 -1.58 -18.34
CA TYR A 89 -0.97 -2.55 -19.36
C TYR A 89 -2.10 -3.50 -18.96
N PHE A 90 -2.18 -3.94 -17.72
CA PHE A 90 -3.31 -4.69 -17.21
C PHE A 90 -4.61 -3.88 -17.31
N LYS A 91 -4.58 -2.60 -16.95
CA LYS A 91 -5.71 -1.70 -17.08
C LYS A 91 -6.11 -1.49 -18.54
N LEU A 92 -5.15 -1.30 -19.42
CA LEU A 92 -5.38 -1.18 -20.85
C LEU A 92 -6.07 -2.44 -21.41
N HIS A 93 -5.65 -3.65 -20.95
CA HIS A 93 -6.26 -4.89 -21.38
C HIS A 93 -7.75 -4.96 -21.01
N TYR A 94 -8.13 -4.88 -19.74
CA TYR A 94 -9.53 -5.03 -19.36
C TYR A 94 -10.42 -3.86 -19.85
N SER A 95 -9.83 -2.72 -20.18
CA SER A 95 -10.54 -1.60 -20.81
C SER A 95 -10.86 -1.88 -22.27
N ASN A 96 -9.94 -2.52 -23.00
CA ASN A 96 -10.13 -2.88 -24.40
C ASN A 96 -10.96 -4.16 -24.56
N TYR A 97 -10.84 -5.11 -23.63
CA TYR A 97 -11.47 -6.42 -23.67
C TYR A 97 -12.26 -6.69 -22.37
N PRO A 98 -13.33 -5.89 -22.06
CA PRO A 98 -14.03 -5.99 -20.77
C PRO A 98 -14.79 -7.30 -20.57
N ARG A 99 -15.01 -8.08 -21.63
CA ARG A 99 -15.64 -9.39 -21.62
C ARG A 99 -14.70 -10.49 -22.11
N GLY A 100 -13.40 -10.19 -22.25
CA GLY A 100 -12.37 -11.13 -22.66
C GLY A 100 -12.12 -12.20 -21.58
N GLU A 101 -11.52 -13.29 -21.99
CA GLU A 101 -11.18 -14.41 -21.10
C GLU A 101 -10.31 -13.96 -19.91
N TYR A 102 -9.43 -12.98 -20.12
CA TYR A 102 -8.50 -12.50 -19.11
C TYR A 102 -8.97 -11.23 -18.37
N ALA A 103 -10.20 -10.76 -18.58
CA ALA A 103 -10.67 -9.50 -18.01
C ALA A 103 -10.64 -9.50 -16.46
N GLU A 104 -11.10 -10.59 -15.84
CA GLU A 104 -11.02 -10.76 -14.38
C GLU A 104 -9.58 -10.78 -13.89
N TYR A 105 -8.74 -11.61 -14.50
CA TYR A 105 -7.33 -11.74 -14.19
C TYR A 105 -6.61 -10.37 -14.25
N THR A 106 -6.74 -9.67 -15.38
CA THR A 106 -6.01 -8.41 -15.60
C THR A 106 -6.51 -7.29 -14.71
N ARG A 107 -7.80 -7.25 -14.37
CA ARG A 107 -8.31 -6.28 -13.40
C ARG A 107 -7.75 -6.54 -12.00
N PHE A 108 -7.69 -7.79 -11.56
CA PHE A 108 -7.05 -8.14 -10.30
C PHE A 108 -5.57 -7.76 -10.28
N PHE A 109 -4.82 -8.13 -11.33
CA PHE A 109 -3.38 -7.84 -11.41
C PHE A 109 -3.06 -6.36 -11.61
N SER A 110 -3.98 -5.55 -12.16
CA SER A 110 -3.86 -4.09 -12.16
C SER A 110 -3.82 -3.56 -10.72
N GLY A 111 -4.80 -3.92 -9.89
CA GLY A 111 -4.85 -3.54 -8.49
C GLY A 111 -3.68 -4.09 -7.67
N LYS A 112 -3.29 -5.35 -7.90
CA LYS A 112 -2.15 -5.98 -7.25
C LYS A 112 -0.82 -5.30 -7.61
N SER A 113 -0.64 -4.90 -8.86
CA SER A 113 0.54 -4.15 -9.29
C SER A 113 0.61 -2.78 -8.61
N LEU A 114 -0.49 -2.05 -8.52
CA LEU A 114 -0.55 -0.79 -7.78
C LEU A 114 -0.26 -0.98 -6.28
N PHE A 115 -0.75 -2.07 -5.68
CA PHE A 115 -0.40 -2.44 -4.30
C PHE A 115 1.12 -2.61 -4.12
N MET A 116 1.80 -3.25 -5.08
CA MET A 116 3.26 -3.38 -5.05
C MET A 116 4.01 -2.05 -5.19
N CYS A 117 3.35 -0.99 -5.66
CA CYS A 117 3.86 0.38 -5.75
C CYS A 117 3.52 1.24 -4.52
N THR A 118 2.87 0.66 -3.50
CA THR A 118 2.53 1.40 -2.28
C THR A 118 3.79 1.91 -1.60
N PRO A 119 3.93 3.23 -1.39
CA PRO A 119 5.13 3.81 -0.78
C PRO A 119 5.11 3.69 0.75
N GLU A 120 6.23 4.03 1.38
CA GLU A 120 6.31 4.15 2.84
C GLU A 120 5.29 5.19 3.37
N PRO A 121 4.80 5.02 4.61
CA PRO A 121 3.72 5.86 5.17
C PRO A 121 4.01 7.36 5.17
N GLU A 122 5.28 7.76 5.27
CA GLU A 122 5.71 9.17 5.32
C GLU A 122 5.57 9.89 3.96
N LEU A 123 5.56 9.12 2.87
CA LEU A 123 5.54 9.63 1.51
C LEU A 123 4.10 9.95 1.05
N ASP A 124 3.98 10.47 -0.18
CA ASP A 124 2.68 10.67 -0.81
C ASP A 124 1.95 9.34 -1.04
N GLN A 125 0.67 9.28 -0.69
CA GLN A 125 -0.14 8.07 -0.71
C GLN A 125 -1.11 7.99 -1.90
N THR A 126 -0.90 8.78 -2.96
CA THR A 126 -1.77 8.79 -4.15
C THR A 126 -1.88 7.39 -4.76
N ASN A 127 -0.75 6.67 -4.88
CA ASN A 127 -0.74 5.30 -5.41
C ASN A 127 -1.48 4.32 -4.49
N THR A 128 -1.40 4.50 -3.17
CA THR A 128 -2.14 3.68 -2.20
C THR A 128 -3.65 3.82 -2.37
N TYR A 129 -4.15 5.05 -2.50
CA TYR A 129 -5.58 5.28 -2.77
C TYR A 129 -6.00 4.72 -4.13
N ALA A 130 -5.17 4.87 -5.16
CA ALA A 130 -5.44 4.30 -6.48
C ALA A 130 -5.53 2.76 -6.43
N ALA A 131 -4.63 2.10 -5.69
CA ALA A 131 -4.63 0.64 -5.51
C ALA A 131 -5.88 0.16 -4.76
N ILE A 132 -6.25 0.83 -3.66
CA ILE A 132 -7.47 0.52 -2.90
C ILE A 132 -8.70 0.60 -3.80
N ASN A 133 -8.85 1.70 -4.54
CA ASN A 133 -9.97 1.90 -5.45
C ASN A 133 -10.03 0.82 -6.54
N GLU A 134 -8.90 0.47 -7.15
CA GLU A 134 -8.83 -0.55 -8.20
C GLU A 134 -9.23 -1.93 -7.69
N LEU A 135 -8.77 -2.32 -6.49
CA LEU A 135 -9.14 -3.60 -5.86
C LEU A 135 -10.60 -3.62 -5.38
N GLN A 136 -11.14 -2.50 -4.89
CA GLN A 136 -12.56 -2.39 -4.55
C GLN A 136 -13.43 -2.56 -5.80
N LEU A 137 -13.11 -1.88 -6.89
CA LEU A 137 -13.79 -2.05 -8.17
C LEU A 137 -13.66 -3.48 -8.71
N PHE A 138 -12.50 -4.13 -8.53
CA PHE A 138 -12.35 -5.54 -8.88
C PHE A 138 -13.36 -6.42 -8.12
N MET A 139 -13.46 -6.28 -6.79
CA MET A 139 -14.38 -7.06 -5.95
C MET A 139 -15.86 -6.78 -6.29
N GLU A 140 -16.18 -5.54 -6.68
CA GLU A 140 -17.53 -5.15 -7.12
C GLU A 140 -17.92 -5.82 -8.45
N TYR A 141 -17.00 -5.81 -9.43
CA TYR A 141 -17.24 -6.43 -10.75
C TYR A 141 -17.25 -7.96 -10.70
N TYR A 142 -16.43 -8.55 -9.80
CA TYR A 142 -16.25 -10.01 -9.68
C TYR A 142 -16.51 -10.49 -8.24
N PRO A 143 -17.75 -10.40 -7.75
CA PRO A 143 -18.08 -10.70 -6.34
C PRO A 143 -17.84 -12.16 -5.94
N HIS A 144 -17.74 -13.07 -6.93
CA HIS A 144 -17.50 -14.50 -6.71
C HIS A 144 -16.07 -14.94 -7.08
N SER A 145 -15.16 -14.00 -7.33
CA SER A 145 -13.77 -14.31 -7.66
C SER A 145 -13.04 -14.99 -6.51
N SER A 146 -12.22 -15.99 -6.85
CA SER A 146 -11.30 -16.63 -5.89
C SER A 146 -10.24 -15.67 -5.35
N HIS A 147 -9.98 -14.54 -6.03
CA HIS A 147 -9.02 -13.52 -5.63
C HIS A 147 -9.58 -12.50 -4.61
N ASN A 148 -10.87 -12.56 -4.28
CA ASN A 148 -11.47 -11.55 -3.39
C ASN A 148 -10.87 -11.54 -1.99
N ALA A 149 -10.51 -12.71 -1.44
CA ALA A 149 -9.85 -12.80 -0.14
C ALA A 149 -8.45 -12.13 -0.16
N GLU A 150 -7.68 -12.34 -1.23
CA GLU A 150 -6.37 -11.70 -1.41
C GLU A 150 -6.51 -10.18 -1.64
N ALA A 151 -7.50 -9.76 -2.44
CA ALA A 151 -7.78 -8.34 -2.68
C ALA A 151 -8.16 -7.62 -1.37
N GLN A 152 -9.00 -8.23 -0.55
CA GLN A 152 -9.39 -7.69 0.75
C GLN A 152 -8.21 -7.58 1.72
N ASP A 153 -7.32 -8.57 1.77
CA ASP A 153 -6.11 -8.53 2.59
C ASP A 153 -5.17 -7.38 2.17
N MET A 154 -4.97 -7.19 0.85
CA MET A 154 -4.19 -6.07 0.33
C MET A 154 -4.80 -4.71 0.70
N ILE A 155 -6.13 -4.56 0.60
CA ILE A 155 -6.86 -3.34 1.01
C ILE A 155 -6.63 -3.06 2.51
N MET A 156 -6.74 -4.08 3.38
CA MET A 156 -6.50 -3.92 4.81
C MET A 156 -5.06 -3.48 5.12
N LYS A 157 -4.07 -4.06 4.46
CA LYS A 157 -2.67 -3.64 4.59
C LYS A 157 -2.46 -2.19 4.15
N MET A 158 -3.09 -1.76 3.07
CA MET A 158 -3.01 -0.36 2.61
C MET A 158 -3.72 0.60 3.57
N HIS A 159 -4.84 0.20 4.15
CA HIS A 159 -5.48 0.98 5.22
C HIS A 159 -4.53 1.17 6.41
N ASP A 160 -3.80 0.13 6.83
CA ASP A 160 -2.82 0.26 7.91
C ASP A 160 -1.64 1.20 7.54
N VAL A 161 -1.21 1.24 6.27
CA VAL A 161 -0.23 2.25 5.79
C VAL A 161 -0.78 3.67 5.95
N LEU A 162 -2.04 3.91 5.54
CA LEU A 162 -2.69 5.22 5.67
C LEU A 162 -2.86 5.62 7.14
N VAL A 163 -3.29 4.68 7.97
CA VAL A 163 -3.41 4.91 9.42
C VAL A 163 -2.05 5.18 10.05
N LYS A 164 -1.00 4.48 9.62
CA LYS A 164 0.36 4.74 10.10
C LYS A 164 0.81 6.15 9.79
N LYS A 165 0.50 6.69 8.60
CA LYS A 165 0.73 8.10 8.27
C LYS A 165 0.00 9.05 9.22
N MET A 166 -1.28 8.78 9.50
CA MET A 166 -2.07 9.58 10.44
C MET A 166 -1.52 9.49 11.87
N TYR A 167 -1.10 8.30 12.31
CA TYR A 167 -0.45 8.10 13.60
C TYR A 167 0.85 8.91 13.72
N LEU A 168 1.71 8.89 12.70
CA LEU A 168 2.95 9.67 12.68
C LEU A 168 2.67 11.16 12.75
N SER A 169 1.63 11.65 12.05
CA SER A 169 1.20 13.04 12.13
C SER A 169 0.66 13.40 13.50
N ALA A 170 -0.18 12.55 14.11
CA ALA A 170 -0.68 12.75 15.46
C ALA A 170 0.46 12.75 16.50
N LYS A 171 1.40 11.81 16.33
CA LYS A 171 2.58 11.75 17.19
C LYS A 171 3.46 12.99 17.07
N LEU A 172 3.66 13.52 15.87
CA LEU A 172 4.37 14.77 15.66
C LEU A 172 3.69 15.93 16.39
N TYR A 173 2.36 16.06 16.29
CA TYR A 173 1.62 17.07 17.06
C TYR A 173 1.78 16.88 18.58
N PHE A 174 1.77 15.64 19.06
CA PHE A 174 2.03 15.35 20.48
C PHE A 174 3.44 15.78 20.90
N ASP A 175 4.47 15.46 20.12
CA ASP A 175 5.86 15.78 20.39
C ASP A 175 6.13 17.29 20.32
N LEU A 176 5.43 18.04 19.45
CA LEU A 176 5.43 19.51 19.42
C LEU A 176 4.80 20.12 20.67
N GLY A 177 3.79 19.48 21.24
CA GLY A 177 3.19 19.85 22.51
C GLY A 177 2.60 21.27 22.53
N ASP A 178 3.04 22.08 23.47
CA ASP A 178 2.64 23.48 23.67
C ASP A 178 3.73 24.46 23.24
N LEU A 179 4.46 24.14 22.17
CA LEU A 179 5.42 25.07 21.59
C LEU A 179 4.75 26.44 21.41
N ALA A 180 5.27 27.42 22.15
CA ALA A 180 4.78 28.78 22.13
C ALA A 180 4.70 29.29 20.69
N TYR A 181 3.59 29.92 20.32
CA TYR A 181 3.30 30.53 19.02
C TYR A 181 2.74 29.61 17.90
N ILE A 182 2.64 28.28 18.11
CA ILE A 182 2.16 27.36 17.04
C ILE A 182 0.72 26.82 17.31
N GLY A 183 0.11 27.20 18.42
CA GLY A 183 -1.25 26.76 18.78
C GLY A 183 -1.30 25.53 19.70
N ASN A 184 -2.47 24.91 19.84
CA ASN A 184 -2.68 23.77 20.72
C ASN A 184 -2.43 22.45 19.98
N ASN A 185 -1.17 22.01 19.92
CA ASN A 185 -0.79 20.80 19.23
C ASN A 185 -1.33 19.53 19.89
N TYR A 186 -1.54 19.50 21.22
CA TYR A 186 -2.21 18.37 21.88
C TYR A 186 -3.64 18.18 21.35
N GLN A 187 -4.38 19.27 21.11
CA GLN A 187 -5.71 19.20 20.51
C GLN A 187 -5.63 18.69 19.07
N ALA A 188 -4.65 19.15 18.28
CA ALA A 188 -4.43 18.64 16.91
C ALA A 188 -4.09 17.14 16.92
N CYS A 189 -3.25 16.67 17.85
CA CYS A 189 -2.97 15.26 18.08
C CYS A 189 -4.25 14.45 18.32
N ILE A 190 -5.10 14.89 19.26
CA ILE A 190 -6.36 14.23 19.61
C ILE A 190 -7.27 14.11 18.37
N VAL A 191 -7.49 15.22 17.66
CA VAL A 191 -8.37 15.25 16.48
C VAL A 191 -7.84 14.34 15.37
N THR A 192 -6.53 14.39 15.10
CA THR A 192 -5.92 13.55 14.05
C THR A 192 -6.04 12.06 14.39
N ALA A 193 -5.76 11.68 15.65
CA ALA A 193 -5.87 10.30 16.10
C ALA A 193 -7.34 9.81 16.10
N GLN A 194 -8.28 10.65 16.53
CA GLN A 194 -9.71 10.33 16.50
C GLN A 194 -10.24 10.15 15.08
N ASN A 195 -9.82 10.98 14.13
CA ASN A 195 -10.17 10.82 12.72
C ASN A 195 -9.63 9.49 12.17
N ALA A 196 -8.38 9.13 12.50
CA ALA A 196 -7.82 7.85 12.10
C ALA A 196 -8.65 6.66 12.62
N LEU A 197 -9.08 6.69 13.90
CA LEU A 197 -9.90 5.64 14.50
C LEU A 197 -11.32 5.58 13.91
N LYS A 198 -11.86 6.72 13.51
CA LYS A 198 -13.18 6.82 12.87
C LYS A 198 -13.16 6.28 11.45
N ASP A 199 -12.16 6.70 10.66
CA ASP A 199 -12.08 6.37 9.23
C ASP A 199 -11.61 4.91 9.03
N TYR A 200 -10.82 4.37 9.97
CA TYR A 200 -10.25 3.03 9.91
C TYR A 200 -10.47 2.24 11.21
N PRO A 201 -11.71 1.84 11.51
CA PRO A 201 -12.07 1.25 12.81
C PRO A 201 -11.41 -0.11 13.10
N TYR A 202 -10.95 -0.82 12.06
CA TYR A 202 -10.34 -2.15 12.17
C TYR A 202 -8.81 -2.13 12.05
N THR A 203 -8.18 -0.95 12.19
CA THR A 203 -6.72 -0.84 12.11
C THR A 203 -6.01 -1.58 13.23
N THR A 204 -4.84 -2.14 12.91
CA THR A 204 -3.92 -2.75 13.89
C THR A 204 -3.31 -1.73 14.86
N LEU A 205 -3.34 -0.42 14.52
CA LEU A 205 -2.80 0.67 15.35
C LEU A 205 -3.81 1.26 16.34
N ARG A 206 -4.97 0.61 16.52
CA ARG A 206 -6.07 1.12 17.34
C ARG A 206 -5.64 1.38 18.79
N GLU A 207 -4.93 0.46 19.41
CA GLU A 207 -4.40 0.60 20.78
C GLU A 207 -3.39 1.75 20.90
N ASP A 208 -2.46 1.84 19.92
CA ASP A 208 -1.43 2.90 19.92
C ASP A 208 -2.01 4.29 19.71
N LEU A 209 -3.06 4.42 18.87
CA LEU A 209 -3.80 5.68 18.70
C LEU A 209 -4.58 6.06 19.96
N SER A 210 -5.25 5.10 20.59
CA SER A 210 -6.06 5.34 21.79
C SER A 210 -5.21 5.79 22.97
N ILE A 211 -4.05 5.15 23.20
CA ILE A 211 -3.14 5.61 24.27
C ILE A 211 -2.54 6.99 23.94
N LEU A 212 -2.29 7.29 22.67
CA LEU A 212 -1.78 8.61 22.25
C LEU A 212 -2.81 9.72 22.54
N ILE A 213 -4.10 9.45 22.33
CA ILE A 213 -5.19 10.36 22.68
C ILE A 213 -5.18 10.62 24.19
N LEU A 214 -5.11 9.57 25.01
CA LEU A 214 -5.08 9.70 26.48
C LEU A 214 -3.86 10.50 26.93
N ARG A 215 -2.68 10.25 26.39
CA ARG A 215 -1.47 11.04 26.64
C ARG A 215 -1.67 12.51 26.32
N ALA A 216 -2.24 12.81 25.17
CA ALA A 216 -2.47 14.19 24.73
C ALA A 216 -3.50 14.92 25.60
N ARG A 217 -4.61 14.26 26.00
CA ARG A 217 -5.60 14.81 26.94
C ARG A 217 -4.98 15.11 28.29
N TYR A 218 -4.19 14.19 28.83
CA TYR A 218 -3.50 14.40 30.10
C TYR A 218 -2.53 15.59 30.02
N GLN A 219 -1.68 15.67 29.00
CA GLN A 219 -0.73 16.79 28.84
C GLN A 219 -1.46 18.12 28.66
N MET A 220 -2.55 18.14 27.88
CA MET A 220 -3.38 19.30 27.67
C MET A 220 -4.04 19.78 29.00
N ALA A 221 -4.46 18.85 29.86
CA ALA A 221 -5.00 19.19 31.17
C ALA A 221 -3.91 19.71 32.10
N HIS A 222 -2.77 19.02 32.17
CA HIS A 222 -1.66 19.35 33.07
C HIS A 222 -1.08 20.75 32.79
N LYS A 223 -0.98 21.12 31.52
CA LYS A 223 -0.45 22.44 31.11
C LYS A 223 -1.51 23.53 30.96
N SER A 224 -2.74 23.28 31.43
CA SER A 224 -3.83 24.24 31.31
C SER A 224 -3.75 25.36 32.37
N VAL A 225 -4.37 26.49 32.01
CA VAL A 225 -4.72 27.51 32.98
C VAL A 225 -5.75 26.96 33.98
N GLU A 226 -5.73 27.45 35.22
CA GLU A 226 -6.55 26.92 36.34
C GLU A 226 -8.04 26.83 35.97
N SER A 227 -8.59 27.83 35.29
CA SER A 227 -10.01 27.89 34.92
C SER A 227 -10.48 26.76 33.99
N LYS A 228 -9.56 26.09 33.29
CA LYS A 228 -9.87 24.98 32.37
C LYS A 228 -9.36 23.61 32.83
N LYS A 229 -8.59 23.57 33.92
CA LYS A 229 -7.95 22.35 34.40
C LYS A 229 -8.94 21.25 34.75
N ILE A 230 -9.97 21.58 35.52
CA ILE A 230 -10.95 20.62 36.03
C ILE A 230 -11.68 19.94 34.85
N GLU A 231 -12.20 20.73 33.90
CA GLU A 231 -12.88 20.24 32.73
C GLU A 231 -11.97 19.29 31.91
N ARG A 232 -10.73 19.69 31.72
CA ARG A 232 -9.77 18.90 30.91
C ARG A 232 -9.31 17.62 31.61
N TYR A 233 -9.19 17.64 32.94
CA TYR A 233 -8.94 16.43 33.72
C TYR A 233 -10.16 15.48 33.75
N ARG A 234 -11.39 15.98 33.70
CA ARG A 234 -12.59 15.14 33.49
C ARG A 234 -12.52 14.43 32.16
N ASN A 235 -12.22 15.16 31.10
CA ASN A 235 -12.02 14.55 29.78
C ASN A 235 -10.89 13.50 29.74
N THR A 236 -9.84 13.67 30.58
CA THR A 236 -8.77 12.67 30.72
C THR A 236 -9.27 11.41 31.43
N VAL A 237 -10.10 11.59 32.46
CA VAL A 237 -10.73 10.47 33.22
C VAL A 237 -11.67 9.68 32.31
N ASP A 238 -12.48 10.36 31.48
CA ASP A 238 -13.40 9.72 30.53
C ASP A 238 -12.62 8.92 29.49
N GLU A 239 -11.55 9.49 28.94
CA GLU A 239 -10.67 8.81 27.98
C GLU A 239 -9.96 7.60 28.60
N TYR A 240 -9.54 7.70 29.88
CA TYR A 240 -8.96 6.54 30.58
C TYR A 240 -9.95 5.38 30.67
N TYR A 241 -11.20 5.65 31.02
CA TYR A 241 -12.21 4.59 31.11
C TYR A 241 -12.50 3.99 29.73
N ALA A 242 -12.57 4.80 28.69
CA ALA A 242 -12.71 4.31 27.31
C ALA A 242 -11.55 3.38 26.93
N PHE A 243 -10.32 3.83 27.17
CA PHE A 243 -9.11 3.04 26.89
C PHE A 243 -9.10 1.72 27.68
N LYS A 244 -9.35 1.77 28.99
CA LYS A 244 -9.31 0.58 29.86
C LYS A 244 -10.39 -0.43 29.54
N THR A 245 -11.57 0.04 29.12
CA THR A 245 -12.68 -0.83 28.71
C THR A 245 -12.38 -1.55 27.42
N GLU A 246 -11.77 -0.85 26.47
CA GLU A 246 -11.44 -1.42 25.16
C GLU A 246 -10.18 -2.29 25.21
N PHE A 247 -9.18 -1.93 26.04
CA PHE A 247 -7.88 -2.62 26.12
C PHE A 247 -7.52 -2.99 27.59
N PRO A 248 -8.25 -3.89 28.25
CA PRO A 248 -8.02 -4.22 29.66
C PRO A 248 -6.64 -4.83 29.93
N ASP A 249 -6.08 -5.58 28.96
CA ASP A 249 -4.79 -6.25 29.04
C ASP A 249 -3.67 -5.50 28.29
N SER A 250 -3.86 -4.21 28.04
CA SER A 250 -2.91 -3.38 27.31
C SER A 250 -1.53 -3.32 27.98
N LYS A 251 -0.47 -3.38 27.15
CA LYS A 251 0.89 -3.05 27.60
C LYS A 251 1.03 -1.66 28.21
N TYR A 252 0.10 -0.74 27.88
CA TYR A 252 0.06 0.65 28.36
C TYR A 252 -0.80 0.85 29.60
N ILE A 253 -1.42 -0.19 30.16
CA ILE A 253 -2.38 -0.05 31.27
C ILE A 253 -1.76 0.62 32.49
N LYS A 254 -0.51 0.31 32.83
CA LYS A 254 0.20 0.92 33.98
C LYS A 254 0.41 2.43 33.79
N GLU A 255 0.67 2.85 32.56
CA GLU A 255 0.82 4.26 32.20
C GLU A 255 -0.54 4.97 32.27
N ALA A 256 -1.58 4.37 31.71
CA ALA A 256 -2.95 4.87 31.76
C ALA A 256 -3.43 5.05 33.21
N ASP A 257 -3.20 4.04 34.06
CA ASP A 257 -3.53 4.10 35.50
C ASP A 257 -2.81 5.25 36.24
N LYS A 258 -1.58 5.58 35.83
CA LYS A 258 -0.85 6.74 36.36
C LYS A 258 -1.57 8.06 36.03
N TYR A 259 -1.93 8.25 34.78
CA TYR A 259 -2.66 9.45 34.33
C TYR A 259 -4.01 9.58 35.04
N TYR A 260 -4.74 8.48 35.17
CA TYR A 260 -6.00 8.47 35.95
C TYR A 260 -5.81 8.87 37.40
N LYS A 261 -4.83 8.27 38.11
CA LYS A 261 -4.56 8.58 39.52
C LYS A 261 -4.22 10.06 39.76
N GLU A 262 -3.57 10.68 38.80
CA GLU A 262 -3.26 12.12 38.86
C GLU A 262 -4.50 12.96 38.52
N ALA A 263 -5.21 12.65 37.46
CA ALA A 263 -6.38 13.37 36.99
C ALA A 263 -7.52 13.39 38.01
N ILE A 264 -7.81 12.25 38.66
CA ILE A 264 -8.94 12.12 39.59
C ILE A 264 -8.77 12.97 40.84
N LYS A 265 -7.53 13.34 41.24
CA LYS A 265 -7.30 14.26 42.40
C LYS A 265 -7.89 15.63 42.12
N PHE A 266 -7.76 16.13 40.86
CA PHE A 266 -8.30 17.45 40.50
C PHE A 266 -9.82 17.43 40.33
N VAL A 267 -10.41 16.31 39.94
CA VAL A 267 -11.86 16.18 39.78
C VAL A 267 -12.55 16.08 41.12
N LYS A 268 -12.01 15.33 42.11
CA LYS A 268 -12.60 15.12 43.43
C LYS A 268 -12.45 16.30 44.39
N THR A 269 -11.51 17.21 44.16
CA THR A 269 -11.27 18.37 45.04
C THR A 269 -12.37 19.45 44.88
N THR A 270 -13.28 19.26 43.94
CA THR A 270 -14.32 20.23 43.53
C THR A 270 -15.75 19.75 43.78
N GLU A 271 -15.94 18.53 44.29
CA GLU A 271 -17.19 18.04 44.93
C GLU A 271 -17.14 18.26 46.44
#